data_edb7977cff0a71decaadd8b647d3e5f9
#
_entry.id   edb7977cff0a71decaadd8b647d3e5f9
#
_cell.length_a   1.000
_cell.length_b   1.000
_cell.length_c   1.000
_cell.angle_alpha   90.00
_cell.angle_beta   90.00
_cell.angle_gamma   90.00
#
_symmetry.space_group_name_H-M   'P 1'
#
loop_
_entity.id
_entity.type
_entity.pdbx_description
1 polymer ?
#
loop_
_entity_poly.entity_id
_entity_poly.type
_entity_poly.pdbx_seq_one_letter_code
_entity_poly.pdbx_strand_id
1 'polypeptide(L)'
;AYTSMFGVMLGSFRNVTFEKPVLTVGSSSAGLLGAQCGSKDVPTEIKNVTVNDLVINMNGTAEGVGGLAGRAVNVKFSDITLSANIEDADKDGKVPDSVGGLVGVASEVPSMFTNVHTSGAITGNRRVAGMIGFIVENSENVVVEKSSSAMNVNAFGENTGGLIGYAEGEHLTVKDSHSTGTVENKGNYAGGLIGSMCGFSTISRCYATGDVLAKAGNHIG
;
A
#
# COMPACT_ATOMS: atom_id res chain seq x y z
N ALA A 1 12.92 6.33 -15.72
CA ALA A 1 13.88 5.43 -15.06
C ALA A 1 13.17 4.74 -13.89
N TYR A 2 13.28 3.44 -13.76
CA TYR A 2 12.74 2.71 -12.61
C TYR A 2 13.70 2.85 -11.43
N THR A 3 13.16 3.26 -10.29
CA THR A 3 13.92 3.41 -9.05
C THR A 3 13.54 2.26 -8.12
N SER A 4 14.12 1.10 -8.34
CA SER A 4 13.83 -0.14 -7.61
C SER A 4 15.00 -1.09 -7.79
N MET A 5 15.12 -2.10 -6.93
CA MET A 5 16.13 -3.16 -7.06
C MET A 5 16.00 -3.90 -8.40
N PHE A 6 14.75 -4.14 -8.82
CA PHE A 6 14.40 -4.71 -10.13
C PHE A 6 13.37 -3.79 -10.81
N GLY A 7 13.46 -3.58 -12.13
CA GLY A 7 12.42 -2.86 -12.86
C GLY A 7 11.09 -3.63 -12.82
N VAL A 8 11.15 -4.91 -13.20
CA VAL A 8 10.07 -5.89 -13.05
C VAL A 8 10.64 -7.12 -12.37
N MET A 9 9.96 -7.61 -11.34
CA MET A 9 10.36 -8.80 -10.60
C MET A 9 9.33 -9.92 -10.82
N LEU A 10 9.79 -11.06 -11.30
CA LEU A 10 8.99 -12.27 -11.53
C LEU A 10 9.59 -13.47 -10.77
N GLY A 11 8.73 -14.40 -10.36
CA GLY A 11 9.14 -15.63 -9.69
C GLY A 11 9.19 -15.51 -8.17
N SER A 12 10.24 -16.01 -7.51
CA SER A 12 10.30 -16.08 -6.05
C SER A 12 11.38 -15.18 -5.47
N PHE A 13 11.00 -14.42 -4.43
CA PHE A 13 11.92 -13.65 -3.60
C PHE A 13 11.67 -13.97 -2.13
N ARG A 14 12.67 -14.49 -1.43
CA ARG A 14 12.44 -14.96 -0.06
C ARG A 14 13.66 -14.91 0.84
N ASN A 15 13.41 -14.87 2.16
CA ASN A 15 14.42 -14.95 3.22
C ASN A 15 15.47 -13.83 3.14
N VAL A 16 15.00 -12.59 3.01
CA VAL A 16 15.88 -11.42 2.86
C VAL A 16 15.53 -10.37 3.92
N THR A 17 16.56 -9.77 4.49
CA THR A 17 16.45 -8.60 5.35
C THR A 17 17.13 -7.41 4.68
N PHE A 18 16.45 -6.29 4.65
CA PHE A 18 16.99 -5.00 4.22
C PHE A 18 17.16 -4.09 5.42
N GLU A 19 18.32 -3.47 5.54
CA GLU A 19 18.63 -2.53 6.60
C GLU A 19 18.78 -1.12 6.02
N LYS A 20 17.88 -0.23 6.41
CA LYS A 20 17.88 1.20 6.06
C LYS A 20 18.00 1.50 4.57
N PRO A 21 17.25 0.81 3.70
CA PRO A 21 17.30 1.13 2.28
C PRO A 21 16.70 2.53 2.01
N VAL A 22 17.26 3.24 1.03
CA VAL A 22 16.78 4.56 0.62
C VAL A 22 16.48 4.56 -0.87
N LEU A 23 15.28 5.00 -1.24
CA LEU A 23 14.87 5.20 -2.62
C LEU A 23 14.50 6.66 -2.85
N THR A 24 14.79 7.17 -4.05
CA THR A 24 14.26 8.44 -4.54
C THR A 24 13.40 8.18 -5.76
N VAL A 25 12.13 8.59 -5.71
CA VAL A 25 11.11 8.26 -6.73
C VAL A 25 10.68 9.54 -7.43
N GLY A 26 10.82 9.56 -8.75
CA GLY A 26 10.32 10.64 -9.60
C GLY A 26 8.92 10.35 -10.16
N SER A 27 8.79 10.31 -11.48
CA SER A 27 7.50 10.16 -12.18
C SER A 27 7.09 8.72 -12.54
N SER A 28 7.87 7.72 -12.14
CA SER A 28 7.58 6.31 -12.43
C SER A 28 7.13 5.58 -11.19
N SER A 29 6.29 4.55 -11.36
CA SER A 29 5.94 3.65 -10.26
C SER A 29 7.18 3.02 -9.64
N ALA A 30 7.20 2.85 -8.32
CA ALA A 30 8.36 2.37 -7.60
C ALA A 30 8.01 1.60 -6.32
N GLY A 31 8.91 0.70 -5.96
CA GLY A 31 8.98 0.01 -4.68
C GLY A 31 10.37 -0.58 -4.50
N LEU A 32 10.75 -0.96 -3.30
CA LEU A 32 12.10 -1.45 -3.01
C LEU A 32 12.50 -2.62 -3.93
N LEU A 33 11.61 -3.58 -4.12
CA LEU A 33 11.88 -4.73 -5.00
C LEU A 33 11.63 -4.41 -6.46
N GLY A 34 10.51 -3.79 -6.81
CA GLY A 34 10.16 -3.57 -8.20
C GLY A 34 9.18 -2.41 -8.42
N ALA A 35 9.31 -1.75 -9.57
CA ALA A 35 8.24 -0.91 -10.07
C ALA A 35 6.98 -1.75 -10.31
N GLN A 36 7.18 -2.99 -10.79
CA GLN A 36 6.15 -4.03 -10.83
C GLN A 36 6.69 -5.34 -10.27
N CYS A 37 5.88 -6.02 -9.47
CA CYS A 37 6.10 -7.39 -9.04
C CYS A 37 4.99 -8.27 -9.60
N GLY A 38 5.37 -9.38 -10.23
CA GLY A 38 4.47 -10.32 -10.87
C GLY A 38 3.94 -9.90 -12.24
N SER A 39 3.23 -10.81 -12.87
CA SER A 39 2.49 -10.60 -14.12
C SER A 39 1.30 -11.54 -14.19
N LYS A 40 0.39 -11.34 -15.15
CA LYS A 40 -0.78 -12.21 -15.34
C LYS A 40 -0.38 -13.69 -15.47
N ASP A 41 0.66 -13.94 -16.24
CA ASP A 41 1.07 -15.28 -16.64
C ASP A 41 2.07 -15.92 -15.68
N VAL A 42 2.75 -15.12 -14.85
CA VAL A 42 3.81 -15.60 -13.96
C VAL A 42 3.47 -15.23 -12.51
N PRO A 43 2.94 -16.20 -11.74
CA PRO A 43 2.75 -16.03 -10.31
C PRO A 43 4.07 -15.69 -9.62
N THR A 44 4.03 -14.72 -8.75
CA THR A 44 5.21 -14.26 -8.02
C THR A 44 5.01 -14.48 -6.52
N GLU A 45 6.02 -15.00 -5.84
CA GLU A 45 5.99 -15.18 -4.39
C GLU A 45 7.05 -14.31 -3.72
N ILE A 46 6.61 -13.48 -2.77
CA ILE A 46 7.48 -12.70 -1.89
C ILE A 46 7.24 -13.17 -0.47
N LYS A 47 8.24 -13.81 0.13
CA LYS A 47 8.06 -14.50 1.40
C LYS A 47 9.21 -14.31 2.37
N ASN A 48 8.86 -14.17 3.67
CA ASN A 48 9.83 -14.02 4.75
C ASN A 48 10.84 -12.90 4.44
N VAL A 49 10.29 -11.69 4.28
CA VAL A 49 11.07 -10.49 3.99
C VAL A 49 10.89 -9.49 5.13
N THR A 50 12.01 -9.02 5.66
CA THR A 50 12.04 -7.97 6.66
C THR A 50 12.69 -6.72 6.05
N VAL A 51 12.05 -5.58 6.24
CA VAL A 51 12.59 -4.28 5.81
C VAL A 51 12.58 -3.35 7.00
N ASN A 52 13.76 -2.96 7.44
CA ASN A 52 13.95 -2.07 8.57
C ASN A 52 14.29 -0.66 8.08
N ASP A 53 13.51 0.32 8.53
CA ASP A 53 13.76 1.76 8.33
C ASP A 53 13.93 2.17 6.84
N LEU A 54 13.07 1.66 5.97
CA LEU A 54 13.03 2.10 4.57
C LEU A 54 12.67 3.59 4.50
N VAL A 55 13.40 4.34 3.69
CA VAL A 55 13.04 5.71 3.33
C VAL A 55 12.75 5.78 1.83
N ILE A 56 11.56 6.29 1.49
CA ILE A 56 11.20 6.61 0.10
C ILE A 56 10.95 8.11 0.00
N ASN A 57 11.86 8.79 -0.69
CA ASN A 57 11.76 10.21 -1.02
C ASN A 57 11.02 10.37 -2.35
N MET A 58 9.79 10.88 -2.32
CA MET A 58 8.99 11.11 -3.52
C MET A 58 9.24 12.54 -4.03
N ASN A 59 9.63 12.66 -5.29
CA ASN A 59 9.92 13.94 -5.96
C ASN A 59 9.09 14.03 -7.25
N GLY A 60 7.79 13.79 -7.17
CA GLY A 60 6.91 13.84 -8.35
C GLY A 60 5.67 12.97 -8.25
N THR A 61 4.92 12.89 -9.34
CA THR A 61 3.59 12.26 -9.42
C THR A 61 3.64 10.88 -10.06
N ALA A 62 4.24 9.90 -9.39
CA ALA A 62 4.22 8.51 -9.84
C ALA A 62 2.79 7.93 -9.83
N GLU A 63 2.52 6.92 -10.66
CA GLU A 63 1.20 6.25 -10.66
C GLU A 63 0.98 5.37 -9.42
N GLY A 64 2.05 4.78 -8.88
CA GLY A 64 1.97 3.93 -7.71
C GLY A 64 3.31 3.83 -6.99
N VAL A 65 3.31 4.07 -5.70
CA VAL A 65 4.48 3.91 -4.82
C VAL A 65 4.14 2.96 -3.70
N GLY A 66 4.98 1.98 -3.48
CA GLY A 66 4.83 1.04 -2.37
C GLY A 66 6.16 0.67 -1.74
N GLY A 67 6.15 0.32 -0.47
CA GLY A 67 7.37 -0.08 0.23
C GLY A 67 8.13 -1.21 -0.46
N LEU A 68 7.42 -2.24 -0.95
CA LEU A 68 8.03 -3.32 -1.73
C LEU A 68 7.77 -3.23 -3.23
N ALA A 69 6.56 -2.88 -3.64
CA ALA A 69 6.17 -2.87 -5.05
C ALA A 69 5.34 -1.63 -5.40
N GLY A 70 5.68 -0.96 -6.49
CA GLY A 70 4.82 0.08 -7.07
C GLY A 70 3.49 -0.50 -7.53
N ARG A 71 3.55 -1.61 -8.28
CA ARG A 71 2.41 -2.39 -8.74
C ARG A 71 2.60 -3.88 -8.41
N ALA A 72 1.54 -4.53 -7.95
CA ALA A 72 1.49 -5.98 -7.75
C ALA A 72 0.46 -6.62 -8.68
N VAL A 73 0.85 -7.67 -9.41
CA VAL A 73 0.03 -8.44 -10.35
C VAL A 73 0.26 -9.92 -10.10
N ASN A 74 -0.74 -10.64 -9.60
CA ASN A 74 -0.60 -12.06 -9.29
C ASN A 74 0.56 -12.35 -8.31
N VAL A 75 0.58 -11.62 -7.19
CA VAL A 75 1.65 -11.75 -6.19
C VAL A 75 1.11 -12.30 -4.89
N LYS A 76 1.82 -13.27 -4.35
CA LYS A 76 1.61 -13.76 -2.98
C LYS A 76 2.67 -13.17 -2.06
N PHE A 77 2.25 -12.25 -1.20
CA PHE A 77 3.05 -11.74 -0.09
C PHE A 77 2.75 -12.56 1.16
N SER A 78 3.77 -13.08 1.80
CA SER A 78 3.60 -13.81 3.06
C SER A 78 4.77 -13.60 4.02
N ASP A 79 4.45 -13.47 5.29
CA ASP A 79 5.45 -13.31 6.35
C ASP A 79 6.36 -12.08 6.10
N ILE A 80 5.74 -10.91 5.95
CA ILE A 80 6.43 -9.65 5.66
C ILE A 80 6.35 -8.74 6.88
N THR A 81 7.49 -8.18 7.29
CA THR A 81 7.55 -7.08 8.25
C THR A 81 8.27 -5.90 7.61
N LEU A 82 7.64 -4.74 7.60
CA LEU A 82 8.18 -3.56 6.94
C LEU A 82 7.98 -2.32 7.80
N SER A 83 9.07 -1.63 8.13
CA SER A 83 9.02 -0.26 8.63
C SER A 83 9.51 0.73 7.59
N ALA A 84 8.74 1.80 7.34
CA ALA A 84 9.06 2.77 6.30
C ALA A 84 8.63 4.20 6.65
N ASN A 85 9.39 5.17 6.12
CA ASN A 85 8.98 6.56 5.97
C ASN A 85 8.88 6.88 4.47
N ILE A 86 7.65 7.09 3.98
CA ILE A 86 7.35 7.38 2.57
C ILE A 86 6.83 8.81 2.51
N GLU A 87 7.66 9.74 2.04
CA GLU A 87 7.39 11.17 2.17
C GLU A 87 7.61 11.97 0.89
N ASP A 88 6.93 13.12 0.84
CA ASP A 88 7.18 14.19 -0.13
C ASP A 88 8.48 14.91 0.26
N ALA A 89 9.57 14.58 -0.43
CA ALA A 89 10.91 15.02 -0.02
C ALA A 89 11.16 16.51 -0.26
N ASP A 90 10.60 17.08 -1.30
CA ASP A 90 10.77 18.49 -1.64
C ASP A 90 9.62 19.37 -1.12
N LYS A 91 8.59 18.75 -0.54
CA LYS A 91 7.42 19.41 0.06
C LYS A 91 6.68 20.36 -0.88
N ASP A 92 6.77 20.10 -2.18
CA ASP A 92 6.09 20.90 -3.20
C ASP A 92 4.61 20.52 -3.40
N GLY A 93 4.16 19.47 -2.71
CA GLY A 93 2.79 18.96 -2.76
C GLY A 93 2.50 18.10 -3.98
N LYS A 94 3.49 17.83 -4.82
CA LYS A 94 3.34 16.93 -5.97
C LYS A 94 3.68 15.50 -5.57
N VAL A 95 2.72 14.84 -5.00
CA VAL A 95 2.85 13.47 -4.50
C VAL A 95 2.01 12.50 -5.30
N PRO A 96 2.40 11.23 -5.34
CA PRO A 96 1.67 10.18 -6.04
C PRO A 96 0.22 10.00 -5.58
N ASP A 97 -0.61 9.55 -6.51
CA ASP A 97 -2.03 9.27 -6.24
C ASP A 97 -2.29 7.93 -5.54
N SER A 98 -1.44 6.94 -5.74
CA SER A 98 -1.64 5.61 -5.15
C SER A 98 -0.39 5.22 -4.36
N VAL A 99 -0.46 5.44 -3.05
CA VAL A 99 0.68 5.19 -2.15
C VAL A 99 0.28 4.19 -1.06
N GLY A 100 1.01 3.10 -1.00
CA GLY A 100 0.78 2.06 0.01
C GLY A 100 2.06 1.71 0.77
N GLY A 101 1.95 1.45 2.05
CA GLY A 101 3.10 1.04 2.86
C GLY A 101 3.80 -0.21 2.33
N LEU A 102 3.07 -1.12 1.67
CA LEU A 102 3.61 -2.30 1.01
C LEU A 102 3.52 -2.18 -0.51
N VAL A 103 2.33 -1.88 -1.04
CA VAL A 103 2.01 -1.88 -2.47
C VAL A 103 1.23 -0.63 -2.84
N GLY A 104 1.69 0.10 -3.87
CA GLY A 104 0.96 1.26 -4.40
C GLY A 104 -0.34 0.85 -5.07
N VAL A 105 -0.28 -0.08 -6.03
CA VAL A 105 -1.41 -0.55 -6.83
C VAL A 105 -1.43 -2.07 -6.92
N ALA A 106 -2.51 -2.70 -6.51
CA ALA A 106 -2.79 -4.12 -6.79
C ALA A 106 -3.76 -4.20 -7.97
N SER A 107 -3.44 -4.99 -8.99
CA SER A 107 -4.17 -4.97 -10.25
C SER A 107 -4.27 -6.31 -10.96
N GLU A 108 -5.32 -6.45 -11.78
CA GLU A 108 -5.56 -7.48 -12.78
C GLU A 108 -5.90 -8.86 -12.21
N VAL A 109 -4.94 -9.63 -11.77
CA VAL A 109 -5.11 -10.99 -11.23
C VAL A 109 -4.97 -11.00 -9.72
N PRO A 110 -5.53 -11.99 -9.02
CA PRO A 110 -5.55 -12.03 -7.57
C PRO A 110 -4.17 -11.87 -6.95
N SER A 111 -4.07 -10.95 -6.00
CA SER A 111 -2.90 -10.87 -5.12
C SER A 111 -3.31 -11.20 -3.69
N MET A 112 -2.45 -11.88 -2.97
CA MET A 112 -2.70 -12.34 -1.61
C MET A 112 -1.69 -11.73 -0.63
N PHE A 113 -2.19 -11.28 0.51
CA PHE A 113 -1.41 -10.67 1.58
C PHE A 113 -1.70 -11.41 2.87
N THR A 114 -0.77 -12.24 3.31
CA THR A 114 -0.93 -13.09 4.50
C THR A 114 0.21 -12.83 5.49
N ASN A 115 -0.13 -12.50 6.73
CA ASN A 115 0.85 -12.20 7.77
C ASN A 115 1.82 -11.09 7.34
N VAL A 116 1.24 -9.96 6.94
CA VAL A 116 1.96 -8.75 6.51
C VAL A 116 1.78 -7.66 7.55
N HIS A 117 2.89 -7.09 8.01
CA HIS A 117 2.89 -6.04 9.02
C HIS A 117 3.67 -4.83 8.54
N THR A 118 2.99 -3.68 8.49
CA THR A 118 3.60 -2.41 8.09
C THR A 118 3.57 -1.41 9.23
N SER A 119 4.60 -0.54 9.33
CA SER A 119 4.72 0.49 10.35
C SER A 119 5.50 1.70 9.85
N GLY A 120 5.35 2.84 10.53
CA GLY A 120 6.05 4.09 10.21
C GLY A 120 5.11 5.20 9.78
N ALA A 121 5.46 5.94 8.72
CA ALA A 121 4.66 7.06 8.22
C ALA A 121 4.59 7.07 6.69
N ILE A 122 3.47 7.56 6.17
CA ILE A 122 3.23 7.63 4.73
C ILE A 122 2.47 8.90 4.36
N THR A 123 2.93 9.57 3.30
CA THR A 123 2.28 10.74 2.71
C THR A 123 1.94 10.46 1.25
N GLY A 124 0.81 10.96 0.78
CA GLY A 124 0.40 10.84 -0.63
C GLY A 124 -0.76 11.77 -0.98
N ASN A 125 -1.20 11.74 -2.24
CA ASN A 125 -2.32 12.55 -2.68
C ASN A 125 -3.64 11.81 -2.46
N ARG A 126 -3.99 10.85 -3.30
CA ARG A 126 -5.22 10.05 -3.24
C ARG A 126 -4.88 8.58 -3.09
N ARG A 127 -5.85 7.79 -2.61
CA ARG A 127 -5.68 6.34 -2.47
C ARG A 127 -4.42 5.99 -1.68
N VAL A 128 -4.36 6.53 -0.47
CA VAL A 128 -3.20 6.39 0.42
C VAL A 128 -3.53 5.47 1.58
N ALA A 129 -2.66 4.54 1.87
CA ALA A 129 -2.89 3.63 3.00
C ALA A 129 -1.61 3.01 3.55
N GLY A 130 -1.72 2.52 4.77
CA GLY A 130 -0.60 1.88 5.43
C GLY A 130 -0.16 0.54 4.83
N MET A 131 -0.97 -0.10 3.96
CA MET A 131 -0.58 -1.35 3.29
C MET A 131 -0.77 -1.28 1.78
N ILE A 132 -2.01 -1.09 1.29
CA ILE A 132 -2.33 -1.09 -0.15
C ILE A 132 -3.00 0.23 -0.50
N GLY A 133 -2.39 1.03 -1.37
CA GLY A 133 -2.96 2.30 -1.82
C GLY A 133 -4.24 2.11 -2.63
N PHE A 134 -4.18 1.31 -3.68
CA PHE A 134 -5.28 1.10 -4.60
C PHE A 134 -5.42 -0.35 -5.07
N ILE A 135 -6.63 -0.87 -5.06
CA ILE A 135 -7.02 -2.13 -5.70
C ILE A 135 -7.93 -1.79 -6.87
N VAL A 136 -7.46 -2.02 -8.10
CA VAL A 136 -8.18 -1.60 -9.32
C VAL A 136 -9.39 -2.48 -9.64
N GLU A 137 -10.34 -1.95 -10.41
CA GLU A 137 -11.63 -2.56 -10.74
C GLU A 137 -11.53 -4.01 -11.26
N ASN A 138 -10.55 -4.29 -12.09
CA ASN A 138 -10.36 -5.64 -12.67
C ASN A 138 -9.56 -6.60 -11.77
N SER A 139 -9.36 -6.27 -10.51
CA SER A 139 -8.68 -7.13 -9.55
C SER A 139 -9.70 -8.03 -8.85
N GLU A 140 -9.79 -9.26 -9.32
CA GLU A 140 -10.66 -10.26 -8.69
C GLU A 140 -9.97 -10.92 -7.48
N ASN A 141 -10.75 -11.23 -6.44
CA ASN A 141 -10.32 -12.07 -5.31
C ASN A 141 -9.03 -11.63 -4.60
N VAL A 142 -8.85 -10.33 -4.36
CA VAL A 142 -7.76 -9.85 -3.50
C VAL A 142 -8.04 -10.26 -2.05
N VAL A 143 -7.07 -10.89 -1.41
CA VAL A 143 -7.20 -11.39 -0.04
C VAL A 143 -6.15 -10.74 0.86
N VAL A 144 -6.61 -10.15 1.97
CA VAL A 144 -5.76 -9.64 3.05
C VAL A 144 -6.14 -10.38 4.33
N GLU A 145 -5.22 -11.17 4.88
CA GLU A 145 -5.49 -11.93 6.09
C GLU A 145 -4.35 -11.88 7.09
N LYS A 146 -4.69 -11.92 8.39
CA LYS A 146 -3.73 -11.93 9.50
C LYS A 146 -2.68 -10.82 9.39
N SER A 147 -3.12 -9.67 8.89
CA SER A 147 -2.24 -8.59 8.51
C SER A 147 -2.56 -7.31 9.28
N SER A 148 -1.58 -6.43 9.42
CA SER A 148 -1.78 -5.18 10.16
C SER A 148 -0.99 -4.02 9.60
N SER A 149 -1.50 -2.82 9.86
CA SER A 149 -0.77 -1.58 9.65
C SER A 149 -0.76 -0.72 10.90
N ALA A 150 0.44 -0.30 11.31
CA ALA A 150 0.66 0.71 12.33
C ALA A 150 1.26 1.99 11.71
N MET A 151 1.03 2.22 10.42
CA MET A 151 1.48 3.42 9.73
C MET A 151 0.59 4.63 10.05
N ASN A 152 1.21 5.77 10.31
CA ASN A 152 0.53 7.05 10.30
C ASN A 152 0.37 7.52 8.85
N VAL A 153 -0.87 7.65 8.41
CA VAL A 153 -1.23 7.97 7.02
C VAL A 153 -1.65 9.42 6.90
N ASN A 154 -1.02 10.17 5.99
CA ASN A 154 -1.35 11.56 5.70
C ASN A 154 -1.64 11.71 4.19
N ALA A 155 -2.87 12.12 3.86
CA ALA A 155 -3.29 12.30 2.47
C ALA A 155 -3.84 13.70 2.20
N PHE A 156 -3.56 14.23 1.01
CA PHE A 156 -4.07 15.53 0.57
C PHE A 156 -5.41 15.44 -0.18
N GLY A 157 -5.71 14.30 -0.76
CA GLY A 157 -6.90 14.06 -1.58
C GLY A 157 -7.86 13.03 -0.98
N GLU A 158 -8.34 12.11 -1.78
CA GLU A 158 -9.44 11.20 -1.46
C GLU A 158 -8.99 9.78 -1.17
N ASN A 159 -9.85 9.00 -0.51
CA ASN A 159 -9.71 7.56 -0.29
C ASN A 159 -8.47 7.19 0.54
N THR A 160 -8.54 7.54 1.80
CA THR A 160 -7.44 7.32 2.75
C THR A 160 -7.83 6.29 3.79
N GLY A 161 -7.04 5.25 3.95
CA GLY A 161 -7.31 4.17 4.91
C GLY A 161 -6.09 3.75 5.71
N GLY A 162 -6.31 3.24 6.92
CA GLY A 162 -5.21 2.72 7.73
C GLY A 162 -4.59 1.44 7.14
N LEU A 163 -5.38 0.61 6.45
CA LEU A 163 -4.93 -0.62 5.81
C LEU A 163 -5.02 -0.55 4.28
N ILE A 164 -6.17 -0.13 3.74
CA ILE A 164 -6.43 -0.02 2.29
C ILE A 164 -7.01 1.36 1.98
N GLY A 165 -6.46 2.06 0.98
CA GLY A 165 -6.94 3.38 0.57
C GLY A 165 -8.25 3.30 -0.21
N TYR A 166 -8.22 2.65 -1.34
CA TYR A 166 -9.40 2.44 -2.18
C TYR A 166 -9.42 1.03 -2.78
N ALA A 167 -10.55 0.35 -2.65
CA ALA A 167 -10.81 -0.92 -3.28
C ALA A 167 -11.97 -0.77 -4.28
N GLU A 168 -11.66 -0.77 -5.55
CA GLU A 168 -12.61 -0.71 -6.66
C GLU A 168 -12.91 -2.10 -7.22
N GLY A 169 -12.02 -3.06 -6.94
CA GLY A 169 -12.11 -4.43 -7.43
C GLY A 169 -13.28 -5.21 -6.82
N GLU A 170 -13.79 -6.17 -7.59
CA GLU A 170 -14.78 -7.12 -7.11
C GLU A 170 -14.13 -8.19 -6.20
N HIS A 171 -14.86 -8.60 -5.16
CA HIS A 171 -14.47 -9.71 -4.26
C HIS A 171 -13.19 -9.46 -3.42
N LEU A 172 -13.07 -8.28 -2.80
CA LEU A 172 -12.08 -8.08 -1.75
C LEU A 172 -12.46 -8.88 -0.49
N THR A 173 -11.51 -9.63 0.06
CA THR A 173 -11.66 -10.28 1.36
C THR A 173 -10.61 -9.74 2.33
N VAL A 174 -11.05 -9.15 3.45
CA VAL A 174 -10.18 -8.76 4.55
C VAL A 174 -10.62 -9.49 5.81
N LYS A 175 -9.74 -10.27 6.40
CA LYS A 175 -10.06 -11.04 7.60
C LYS A 175 -8.90 -11.07 8.59
N ASP A 176 -9.24 -11.16 9.88
CA ASP A 176 -8.26 -11.27 10.97
C ASP A 176 -7.18 -10.17 10.90
N SER A 177 -7.57 -8.95 10.50
CA SER A 177 -6.63 -7.88 10.16
C SER A 177 -7.01 -6.56 10.83
N HIS A 178 -6.05 -5.66 11.03
CA HIS A 178 -6.32 -4.43 11.74
C HIS A 178 -5.40 -3.27 11.34
N SER A 179 -5.81 -2.06 11.74
CA SER A 179 -4.99 -0.84 11.66
C SER A 179 -4.96 -0.12 13.01
N THR A 180 -3.79 0.41 13.38
CA THR A 180 -3.59 1.14 14.64
C THR A 180 -2.99 2.53 14.46
N GLY A 181 -2.50 2.86 13.27
CA GLY A 181 -1.95 4.19 12.96
C GLY A 181 -3.04 5.24 12.76
N THR A 182 -2.67 6.49 12.95
CA THR A 182 -3.53 7.66 12.70
C THR A 182 -3.75 7.83 11.19
N VAL A 183 -4.98 8.15 10.79
CA VAL A 183 -5.35 8.49 9.42
C VAL A 183 -5.70 9.97 9.36
N GLU A 184 -4.88 10.79 8.71
CA GLU A 184 -5.15 12.20 8.45
C GLU A 184 -5.45 12.41 6.96
N ASN A 185 -6.62 12.99 6.66
CA ASN A 185 -7.07 13.24 5.29
C ASN A 185 -7.59 14.68 5.14
N LYS A 186 -7.19 15.33 4.05
CA LYS A 186 -7.67 16.67 3.70
C LYS A 186 -8.82 16.66 2.68
N GLY A 187 -9.09 15.51 2.07
CA GLY A 187 -10.17 15.31 1.10
C GLY A 187 -11.33 14.47 1.64
N ASN A 188 -12.00 13.73 0.74
CA ASN A 188 -13.14 12.88 1.07
C ASN A 188 -12.72 11.43 1.36
N TYR A 189 -13.60 10.67 2.01
CA TYR A 189 -13.47 9.21 2.24
C TYR A 189 -12.23 8.85 3.07
N ALA A 190 -12.32 9.07 4.36
CA ALA A 190 -11.31 8.64 5.32
C ALA A 190 -11.88 7.53 6.22
N GLY A 191 -11.16 6.43 6.32
CA GLY A 191 -11.54 5.31 7.17
C GLY A 191 -10.36 4.78 7.99
N GLY A 192 -10.60 4.41 9.24
CA GLY A 192 -9.56 3.83 10.09
C GLY A 192 -8.98 2.53 9.53
N LEU A 193 -9.78 1.72 8.84
CA LEU A 193 -9.34 0.49 8.19
C LEU A 193 -9.24 0.65 6.67
N ILE A 194 -10.34 1.02 6.02
CA ILE A 194 -10.46 1.17 4.56
C ILE A 194 -11.06 2.54 4.26
N GLY A 195 -10.44 3.31 3.36
CA GLY A 195 -10.93 4.64 2.99
C GLY A 195 -12.23 4.58 2.20
N SER A 196 -12.26 3.79 1.15
CA SER A 196 -13.47 3.53 0.36
C SER A 196 -13.39 2.16 -0.32
N MET A 197 -14.54 1.53 -0.51
CA MET A 197 -14.63 0.25 -1.23
C MET A 197 -15.91 0.18 -2.05
N CYS A 198 -15.81 -0.45 -3.22
CA CYS A 198 -16.91 -0.77 -4.12
C CYS A 198 -16.98 -2.29 -4.31
N GLY A 199 -18.07 -2.77 -4.90
CA GLY A 199 -18.22 -4.19 -5.23
C GLY A 199 -18.54 -5.07 -4.02
N PHE A 200 -18.47 -6.38 -4.24
CA PHE A 200 -18.78 -7.40 -3.23
C PHE A 200 -17.55 -7.68 -2.37
N SER A 201 -17.48 -7.05 -1.21
CA SER A 201 -16.37 -7.21 -0.28
C SER A 201 -16.79 -7.93 1.00
N THR A 202 -15.90 -8.75 1.54
CA THR A 202 -16.09 -9.46 2.81
C THR A 202 -15.07 -8.96 3.83
N ILE A 203 -15.55 -8.31 4.88
CA ILE A 203 -14.73 -7.85 6.01
C ILE A 203 -15.15 -8.64 7.25
N SER A 204 -14.22 -9.35 7.86
CA SER A 204 -14.51 -10.15 9.05
C SER A 204 -13.37 -10.17 10.05
N ARG A 205 -13.72 -10.08 11.35
CA ARG A 205 -12.77 -10.07 12.48
C ARG A 205 -11.66 -9.03 12.30
N CYS A 206 -12.06 -7.82 11.91
CA CYS A 206 -11.16 -6.69 11.69
C CYS A 206 -11.50 -5.55 12.63
N TYR A 207 -10.51 -4.73 12.94
CA TYR A 207 -10.71 -3.51 13.74
C TYR A 207 -9.73 -2.41 13.34
N ALA A 208 -10.06 -1.18 13.72
CA ALA A 208 -9.15 -0.04 13.67
C ALA A 208 -9.20 0.70 15.01
N THR A 209 -8.06 1.17 15.50
CA THR A 209 -7.96 1.87 16.80
C THR A 209 -7.28 3.24 16.69
N GLY A 210 -6.68 3.56 15.54
CA GLY A 210 -6.06 4.86 15.31
C GLY A 210 -7.10 5.96 15.11
N ASP A 211 -6.73 7.19 15.42
CA ASP A 211 -7.57 8.36 15.17
C ASP A 211 -7.78 8.60 13.68
N VAL A 212 -9.00 9.01 13.30
CA VAL A 212 -9.32 9.46 11.94
C VAL A 212 -9.57 10.95 11.96
N LEU A 213 -8.67 11.72 11.34
CA LEU A 213 -8.68 13.18 11.32
C LEU A 213 -8.96 13.69 9.91
N ALA A 214 -10.20 14.01 9.61
CA ALA A 214 -10.57 14.59 8.32
C ALA A 214 -10.84 16.09 8.45
N LYS A 215 -10.12 16.92 7.69
CA LYS A 215 -10.18 18.40 7.82
C LYS A 215 -11.23 19.06 6.94
N ALA A 216 -11.65 18.44 5.85
CA ALA A 216 -12.63 18.98 4.92
C ALA A 216 -13.24 17.86 4.09
N GLY A 217 -14.16 17.09 4.59
CA GLY A 217 -14.70 16.02 3.76
C GLY A 217 -16.02 15.47 4.25
N ASN A 218 -16.76 14.94 3.32
CA ASN A 218 -17.92 14.11 3.58
C ASN A 218 -17.42 12.65 3.70
N HIS A 219 -18.10 11.86 4.52
CA HIS A 219 -17.82 10.42 4.70
C HIS A 219 -16.52 10.10 5.47
N ILE A 220 -16.63 10.14 6.77
CA ILE A 220 -15.59 9.78 7.72
C ILE A 220 -16.11 8.60 8.54
N GLY A 221 -15.32 7.55 8.65
CA GLY A 221 -15.66 6.35 9.40
C GLY A 221 -14.47 5.64 10.05
#